data_9135fed95cea18fe02dfb3919736549f
#
_entry.id   9135fed95cea18fe02dfb3919736549f
#
_cell.length_a   1.000
_cell.length_b   1.000
_cell.length_c   1.000
_cell.angle_alpha   90.00
_cell.angle_beta   90.00
_cell.angle_gamma   90.00
#
_symmetry.space_group_name_H-M   'P 1'
#
loop_
_entity.id
_entity.type
_entity.pdbx_description
1 polymer ?
#
loop_
_entity_poly.entity_id
_entity_poly.type
_entity_poly.pdbx_seq_one_letter_code
_entity_poly.pdbx_strand_id
1 'polypeptide(L)'
;MRERILIVEDDPDINRLLTTFLQKEGYETIAAFSGTEALFVLKERIDLILLDLMIPGLSGERVLEHIRESSSVPVIVISGKISLDDKVTALELGADDYITKPFEKREVLARVKAALRRAQPTAEKDQKQVLSHQGLVVDVECFRVTYQNQKIDLTQTEFVILKTLMEEPQVVFSRDKLYRRIWDEDYVGDDNAITVHISHLRQKLRQASGQEHIETVWGIGYRMSDASRL
;
A
#
# COMPACT_ATOMS: atom_id res chain seq x y z
N MET A 1 -0.52 -1.07 -22.03
CA MET A 1 0.78 -0.37 -21.77
C MET A 1 1.51 -1.22 -20.74
N ARG A 2 2.85 -1.20 -20.74
CA ARG A 2 3.62 -1.88 -19.69
C ARG A 2 3.61 -1.03 -18.42
N GLU A 3 3.57 -1.69 -17.27
CA GLU A 3 3.68 -1.01 -15.97
C GLU A 3 5.10 -0.48 -15.80
N ARG A 4 5.21 0.75 -15.31
CA ARG A 4 6.46 1.48 -15.13
C ARG A 4 6.81 1.57 -13.65
N ILE A 5 7.99 1.04 -13.30
CA ILE A 5 8.46 0.94 -11.92
C ILE A 5 9.66 1.85 -11.73
N LEU A 6 9.57 2.79 -10.77
CA LEU A 6 10.69 3.59 -10.33
C LEU A 6 11.48 2.83 -9.27
N ILE A 7 12.79 2.72 -9.45
CA ILE A 7 13.73 2.12 -8.49
C ILE A 7 14.60 3.24 -7.93
N VAL A 8 14.45 3.52 -6.63
CA VAL A 8 15.24 4.54 -5.92
C VAL A 8 16.21 3.80 -5.00
N GLU A 9 17.46 3.70 -5.43
CA GLU A 9 18.51 2.90 -4.80
C GLU A 9 19.87 3.47 -5.20
N ASP A 10 20.70 3.85 -4.25
CA ASP A 10 21.98 4.51 -4.50
C ASP A 10 23.10 3.54 -4.89
N ASP A 11 23.03 2.28 -4.43
CA ASP A 11 23.96 1.24 -4.85
C ASP A 11 23.66 0.81 -6.31
N PRO A 12 24.61 1.06 -7.26
CA PRO A 12 24.36 0.76 -8.66
C PRO A 12 24.23 -0.74 -8.97
N ASP A 13 24.81 -1.61 -8.14
CA ASP A 13 24.75 -3.06 -8.36
C ASP A 13 23.39 -3.58 -7.88
N ILE A 14 22.87 -3.10 -6.75
CA ILE A 14 21.52 -3.43 -6.28
C ILE A 14 20.47 -2.87 -7.24
N ASN A 15 20.62 -1.61 -7.69
CA ASN A 15 19.71 -1.00 -8.66
C ASN A 15 19.66 -1.81 -9.97
N ARG A 16 20.84 -2.20 -10.50
CA ARG A 16 20.95 -3.05 -11.70
C ARG A 16 20.32 -4.43 -11.48
N LEU A 17 20.48 -5.02 -10.30
CA LEU A 17 19.91 -6.32 -9.93
C LEU A 17 18.38 -6.24 -9.97
N LEU A 18 17.77 -5.27 -9.28
CA LEU A 18 16.33 -5.01 -9.27
C LEU A 18 15.80 -4.75 -10.69
N THR A 19 16.48 -3.88 -11.45
CA THR A 19 16.17 -3.60 -12.86
C THR A 19 16.11 -4.89 -13.67
N THR A 20 17.13 -5.75 -13.52
CA THR A 20 17.22 -7.03 -14.25
C THR A 20 16.06 -7.97 -13.87
N PHE A 21 15.68 -8.02 -12.59
CA PHE A 21 14.57 -8.86 -12.15
C PHE A 21 13.25 -8.41 -12.78
N LEU A 22 12.98 -7.12 -12.73
CA LEU A 22 11.72 -6.53 -13.20
C LEU A 22 11.58 -6.55 -14.72
N GLN A 23 12.64 -6.22 -15.45
CA GLN A 23 12.62 -6.24 -16.92
C GLN A 23 12.41 -7.65 -17.48
N LYS A 24 12.96 -8.69 -16.84
CA LYS A 24 12.70 -10.08 -17.21
C LYS A 24 11.23 -10.50 -17.06
N GLU A 25 10.48 -9.85 -16.17
CA GLU A 25 9.04 -10.05 -16.00
C GLU A 25 8.19 -9.13 -16.92
N GLY A 26 8.84 -8.28 -17.72
CA GLY A 26 8.19 -7.45 -18.74
C GLY A 26 7.85 -6.03 -18.29
N TYR A 27 8.26 -5.61 -17.09
CA TYR A 27 8.08 -4.25 -16.59
C TYR A 27 9.04 -3.25 -17.23
N GLU A 28 8.61 -1.99 -17.37
CA GLU A 28 9.50 -0.87 -17.63
C GLU A 28 10.09 -0.37 -16.30
N THR A 29 11.38 -0.01 -16.30
CA THR A 29 12.06 0.46 -15.09
C THR A 29 12.71 1.81 -15.33
N ILE A 30 12.64 2.69 -14.35
CA ILE A 30 13.38 3.94 -14.27
C ILE A 30 14.24 3.87 -13.03
N ALA A 31 15.53 4.19 -13.14
CA ALA A 31 16.46 4.23 -12.02
C ALA A 31 16.61 5.66 -11.51
N ALA A 32 16.67 5.83 -10.19
CA ALA A 32 17.10 7.03 -9.49
C ALA A 32 18.11 6.64 -8.40
N PHE A 33 19.19 7.37 -8.28
CA PHE A 33 20.29 7.06 -7.36
C PHE A 33 20.34 7.99 -6.14
N SER A 34 19.35 8.86 -6.01
CA SER A 34 19.19 9.77 -4.88
C SER A 34 17.74 10.20 -4.70
N GLY A 35 17.40 10.69 -3.50
CA GLY A 35 16.06 11.20 -3.24
C GLY A 35 15.70 12.41 -4.11
N THR A 36 16.66 13.28 -4.42
CA THR A 36 16.44 14.44 -5.30
C THR A 36 16.13 14.00 -6.73
N GLU A 37 16.83 12.99 -7.23
CA GLU A 37 16.59 12.43 -8.55
C GLU A 37 15.22 11.75 -8.63
N ALA A 38 14.84 11.01 -7.57
CA ALA A 38 13.52 10.40 -7.45
C ALA A 38 12.39 11.45 -7.60
N LEU A 39 12.48 12.58 -6.88
CA LEU A 39 11.46 13.65 -6.97
C LEU A 39 11.35 14.25 -8.39
N PHE A 40 12.45 14.28 -9.14
CA PHE A 40 12.40 14.75 -10.52
C PHE A 40 11.65 13.78 -11.42
N VAL A 41 11.89 12.47 -11.26
CA VAL A 41 11.25 11.39 -12.02
C VAL A 41 9.77 11.24 -11.70
N LEU A 42 9.33 11.59 -10.48
CA LEU A 42 7.91 11.53 -10.08
C LEU A 42 6.96 12.43 -10.91
N LYS A 43 7.49 13.30 -11.77
CA LYS A 43 6.70 14.07 -12.74
C LYS A 43 6.21 13.21 -13.91
N GLU A 44 6.80 12.04 -14.10
CA GLU A 44 6.38 11.06 -15.10
C GLU A 44 5.30 10.15 -14.54
N ARG A 45 4.67 9.36 -15.43
CA ARG A 45 3.75 8.31 -15.00
C ARG A 45 4.56 7.17 -14.37
N ILE A 46 4.31 6.90 -13.11
CA ILE A 46 4.86 5.77 -12.35
C ILE A 46 3.70 4.93 -11.82
N ASP A 47 3.79 3.62 -11.98
CA ASP A 47 2.76 2.67 -11.54
C ASP A 47 3.14 1.98 -10.22
N LEU A 48 4.43 1.97 -9.84
CA LEU A 48 4.95 1.47 -8.56
C LEU A 48 6.34 2.05 -8.29
N ILE A 49 6.68 2.21 -7.01
CA ILE A 49 7.99 2.68 -6.56
C ILE A 49 8.62 1.62 -5.63
N LEU A 50 9.87 1.25 -5.92
CA LEU A 50 10.76 0.57 -4.98
C LEU A 50 11.68 1.63 -4.38
N LEU A 51 11.69 1.80 -3.06
CA LEU A 51 12.38 2.89 -2.39
C LEU A 51 13.29 2.39 -1.28
N ASP A 52 14.60 2.65 -1.41
CA ASP A 52 15.48 2.55 -0.24
C ASP A 52 15.33 3.81 0.65
N LEU A 53 15.35 3.60 1.95
CA LEU A 53 15.34 4.70 2.92
C LEU A 53 16.74 5.28 3.12
N MET A 54 17.79 4.49 2.86
CA MET A 54 19.18 4.84 3.11
C MET A 54 19.86 5.42 1.87
N ILE A 55 19.27 6.41 1.23
CA ILE A 55 19.77 7.06 0.03
C ILE A 55 20.40 8.43 0.34
N PRO A 56 21.37 8.89 -0.47
CA PRO A 56 22.03 10.18 -0.26
C PRO A 56 21.14 11.38 -0.62
N GLY A 57 21.48 12.53 -0.05
CA GLY A 57 20.77 13.78 -0.29
C GLY A 57 19.48 13.86 0.51
N LEU A 58 18.35 13.84 -0.17
CA LEU A 58 17.04 13.77 0.49
C LEU A 58 16.78 12.32 0.93
N SER A 59 16.53 12.11 2.24
CA SER A 59 16.31 10.77 2.77
C SER A 59 15.07 10.09 2.17
N GLY A 60 15.06 8.75 2.14
CA GLY A 60 13.93 7.99 1.60
C GLY A 60 12.63 8.25 2.35
N GLU A 61 12.67 8.50 3.66
CA GLU A 61 11.49 8.89 4.46
C GLU A 61 10.89 10.19 3.93
N ARG A 62 11.72 11.21 3.64
CA ARG A 62 11.25 12.48 3.08
C ARG A 62 10.73 12.35 1.65
N VAL A 63 11.33 11.44 0.86
CA VAL A 63 10.80 11.10 -0.47
C VAL A 63 9.42 10.47 -0.33
N LEU A 64 9.23 9.55 0.60
CA LEU A 64 7.95 8.89 0.86
C LEU A 64 6.87 9.90 1.31
N GLU A 65 7.19 10.78 2.26
CA GLU A 65 6.30 11.87 2.69
C GLU A 65 5.86 12.71 1.48
N HIS A 66 6.80 13.16 0.66
CA HIS A 66 6.50 13.97 -0.52
C HIS A 66 5.62 13.25 -1.55
N ILE A 67 5.85 11.95 -1.77
CA ILE A 67 4.98 11.12 -2.61
C ILE A 67 3.55 11.14 -2.07
N ARG A 68 3.38 10.99 -0.77
CA ARG A 68 2.05 10.90 -0.13
C ARG A 68 1.29 12.22 -0.08
N GLU A 69 1.97 13.37 -0.19
CA GLU A 69 1.31 14.67 -0.33
C GLU A 69 0.47 14.79 -1.62
N SER A 70 0.84 14.06 -2.68
CA SER A 70 0.26 14.26 -4.01
C SER A 70 -0.18 12.97 -4.73
N SER A 71 0.21 11.80 -4.22
CA SER A 71 0.01 10.53 -4.92
C SER A 71 -0.29 9.36 -3.99
N SER A 72 -1.17 8.47 -4.46
CA SER A 72 -1.44 7.16 -3.85
C SER A 72 -0.72 6.00 -4.57
N VAL A 73 0.28 6.31 -5.41
CA VAL A 73 1.07 5.29 -6.10
C VAL A 73 1.65 4.30 -5.08
N PRO A 74 1.60 2.98 -5.33
CA PRO A 74 2.14 2.01 -4.40
C PRO A 74 3.64 2.20 -4.21
N VAL A 75 4.09 2.22 -2.95
CA VAL A 75 5.49 2.32 -2.55
C VAL A 75 5.85 1.10 -1.73
N ILE A 76 6.80 0.31 -2.22
CA ILE A 76 7.43 -0.78 -1.46
C ILE A 76 8.80 -0.29 -1.00
N VAL A 77 9.00 -0.22 0.30
CA VAL A 77 10.30 0.11 0.88
C VAL A 77 11.21 -1.11 0.82
N ILE A 78 12.47 -0.93 0.38
CA ILE A 78 13.51 -1.97 0.39
C ILE A 78 14.71 -1.41 1.15
N SER A 79 14.94 -1.84 2.39
CA SER A 79 15.98 -1.22 3.22
C SER A 79 16.75 -2.21 4.08
N GLY A 80 17.98 -1.84 4.43
CA GLY A 80 18.83 -2.55 5.39
C GLY A 80 18.42 -2.33 6.86
N LYS A 81 17.51 -1.40 7.15
CA LYS A 81 16.94 -1.22 8.47
C LYS A 81 16.05 -2.41 8.81
N ILE A 82 16.40 -3.19 9.85
CA ILE A 82 15.76 -4.47 10.15
C ILE A 82 14.88 -4.44 11.40
N SER A 83 14.93 -3.35 12.19
CA SER A 83 14.15 -3.29 13.41
C SER A 83 12.64 -3.23 13.12
N LEU A 84 11.84 -3.74 14.05
CA LEU A 84 10.39 -3.66 13.96
C LEU A 84 9.94 -2.18 13.91
N ASP A 85 10.59 -1.32 14.69
CA ASP A 85 10.28 0.11 14.75
C ASP A 85 10.53 0.81 13.40
N ASP A 86 11.61 0.48 12.69
CA ASP A 86 11.88 1.04 11.36
C ASP A 86 10.81 0.63 10.34
N LYS A 87 10.38 -0.63 10.37
CA LYS A 87 9.30 -1.13 9.50
C LYS A 87 7.97 -0.44 9.80
N VAL A 88 7.62 -0.35 11.10
CA VAL A 88 6.41 0.34 11.55
C VAL A 88 6.46 1.80 11.10
N THR A 89 7.57 2.50 11.34
CA THR A 89 7.74 3.91 10.92
C THR A 89 7.56 4.09 9.41
N ALA A 90 8.16 3.22 8.59
CA ALA A 90 7.99 3.31 7.14
C ALA A 90 6.52 3.12 6.71
N LEU A 91 5.82 2.15 7.31
CA LEU A 91 4.39 1.95 7.06
C LEU A 91 3.57 3.13 7.58
N GLU A 92 3.94 3.72 8.72
CA GLU A 92 3.34 4.93 9.28
C GLU A 92 3.50 6.15 8.36
N LEU A 93 4.61 6.28 7.68
CA LEU A 93 4.82 7.30 6.66
C LEU A 93 4.05 7.02 5.35
N GLY A 94 3.37 5.88 5.27
CA GLY A 94 2.50 5.53 4.15
C GLY A 94 3.10 4.57 3.13
N ALA A 95 4.16 3.84 3.44
CA ALA A 95 4.59 2.73 2.61
C ALA A 95 3.48 1.65 2.55
N ASP A 96 3.30 1.03 1.39
CA ASP A 96 2.33 -0.06 1.20
C ASP A 96 2.88 -1.41 1.62
N ASP A 97 4.21 -1.56 1.59
CA ASP A 97 4.90 -2.79 1.98
C ASP A 97 6.37 -2.51 2.30
N TYR A 98 7.05 -3.49 2.92
CA TYR A 98 8.44 -3.38 3.33
C TYR A 98 9.20 -4.68 3.04
N ILE A 99 10.38 -4.56 2.42
CA ILE A 99 11.32 -5.66 2.15
C ILE A 99 12.63 -5.37 2.88
N THR A 100 13.14 -6.35 3.61
CA THR A 100 14.42 -6.21 4.33
C THR A 100 15.57 -6.66 3.44
N LYS A 101 16.66 -5.91 3.37
CA LYS A 101 17.93 -6.36 2.77
C LYS A 101 18.67 -7.30 3.75
N PRO A 102 19.26 -8.42 3.27
CA PRO A 102 19.25 -8.91 1.90
C PRO A 102 17.92 -9.55 1.53
N PHE A 103 17.50 -9.39 0.27
CA PHE A 103 16.24 -9.90 -0.25
C PHE A 103 16.43 -10.96 -1.33
N GLU A 104 15.42 -11.81 -1.50
CA GLU A 104 15.37 -12.78 -2.58
C GLU A 104 14.58 -12.24 -3.78
N LYS A 105 15.00 -12.63 -5.01
CA LYS A 105 14.29 -12.29 -6.25
C LYS A 105 12.80 -12.62 -6.16
N ARG A 106 12.48 -13.83 -5.63
CA ARG A 106 11.08 -14.31 -5.53
C ARG A 106 10.23 -13.40 -4.65
N GLU A 107 10.78 -12.94 -3.53
CA GLU A 107 10.10 -12.02 -2.63
C GLU A 107 9.78 -10.69 -3.31
N VAL A 108 10.79 -10.04 -3.92
CA VAL A 108 10.59 -8.77 -4.62
C VAL A 108 9.51 -8.88 -5.69
N LEU A 109 9.58 -9.92 -6.53
CA LEU A 109 8.60 -10.11 -7.60
C LEU A 109 7.19 -10.40 -7.09
N ALA A 110 7.05 -11.18 -6.02
CA ALA A 110 5.74 -11.47 -5.43
C ALA A 110 5.08 -10.19 -4.90
N ARG A 111 5.82 -9.35 -4.17
CA ARG A 111 5.31 -8.09 -3.62
C ARG A 111 4.98 -7.08 -4.72
N VAL A 112 5.84 -6.94 -5.72
CA VAL A 112 5.58 -6.06 -6.88
C VAL A 112 4.30 -6.49 -7.61
N LYS A 113 4.15 -7.79 -7.91
CA LYS A 113 2.94 -8.32 -8.55
C LYS A 113 1.69 -8.05 -7.70
N ALA A 114 1.77 -8.28 -6.39
CA ALA A 114 0.66 -8.03 -5.48
C ALA A 114 0.28 -6.55 -5.42
N ALA A 115 1.26 -5.63 -5.35
CA ALA A 115 1.02 -4.19 -5.33
C ALA A 115 0.39 -3.71 -6.65
N LEU A 116 0.93 -4.10 -7.80
CA LEU A 116 0.38 -3.73 -9.11
C LEU A 116 -1.03 -4.31 -9.35
N ARG A 117 -1.29 -5.56 -8.93
CA ARG A 117 -2.64 -6.16 -9.01
C ARG A 117 -3.65 -5.35 -8.21
N ARG A 118 -3.29 -4.88 -7.03
CA ARG A 118 -4.14 -4.00 -6.19
C ARG A 118 -4.44 -2.67 -6.86
N ALA A 119 -3.50 -2.15 -7.70
CA ALA A 119 -3.64 -0.89 -8.44
C ALA A 119 -4.55 -1.01 -9.66
N GLN A 120 -4.80 -2.22 -10.14
CA GLN A 120 -5.63 -2.41 -11.33
C GLN A 120 -7.09 -2.59 -10.92
N PRO A 121 -8.05 -1.92 -11.59
CA PRO A 121 -9.45 -2.26 -11.48
C PRO A 121 -9.63 -3.72 -11.87
N THR A 122 -10.27 -4.53 -11.03
CA THR A 122 -10.59 -5.92 -11.36
C THR A 122 -11.49 -5.93 -12.59
N ALA A 123 -10.96 -6.44 -13.71
CA ALA A 123 -11.66 -6.51 -15.01
C ALA A 123 -12.82 -7.52 -15.04
N GLU A 124 -13.23 -8.07 -13.91
CA GLU A 124 -14.34 -9.03 -13.82
C GLU A 124 -15.50 -8.42 -13.03
N LYS A 125 -16.39 -7.79 -13.72
CA LYS A 125 -17.86 -7.69 -13.62
C LYS A 125 -18.36 -6.36 -14.15
N ASP A 126 -19.22 -6.40 -15.15
CA ASP A 126 -19.99 -5.31 -15.77
C ASP A 126 -20.99 -4.59 -14.83
N GLN A 127 -20.62 -4.32 -13.59
CA GLN A 127 -21.41 -3.50 -12.69
C GLN A 127 -20.47 -2.56 -11.94
N LYS A 128 -20.69 -1.25 -12.05
CA LYS A 128 -20.10 -0.23 -11.19
C LYS A 128 -20.21 -0.68 -9.74
N GLN A 129 -19.14 -1.22 -9.18
CA GLN A 129 -19.15 -1.69 -7.81
C GLN A 129 -18.94 -0.50 -6.88
N VAL A 130 -20.05 0.07 -6.44
CA VAL A 130 -20.07 1.09 -5.38
C VAL A 130 -20.50 0.41 -4.09
N LEU A 131 -19.62 0.40 -3.12
CA LEU A 131 -19.93 -0.08 -1.78
C LEU A 131 -20.31 1.10 -0.90
N SER A 132 -21.32 0.94 -0.05
CA SER A 132 -21.68 1.97 0.92
C SER A 132 -21.93 1.37 2.30
N HIS A 133 -21.43 2.05 3.35
CA HIS A 133 -21.60 1.66 4.74
C HIS A 133 -21.51 2.89 5.64
N GLN A 134 -22.58 3.19 6.39
CA GLN A 134 -22.63 4.30 7.38
C GLN A 134 -22.10 5.64 6.82
N GLY A 135 -22.53 6.03 5.64
CA GLY A 135 -22.11 7.28 4.98
C GLY A 135 -20.77 7.24 4.25
N LEU A 136 -19.96 6.18 4.45
CA LEU A 136 -18.81 5.90 3.59
C LEU A 136 -19.29 5.35 2.25
N VAL A 137 -18.65 5.80 1.19
CA VAL A 137 -18.87 5.31 -0.18
C VAL A 137 -17.52 4.99 -0.81
N VAL A 138 -17.38 3.77 -1.31
CA VAL A 138 -16.18 3.28 -2.03
C VAL A 138 -16.57 3.00 -3.47
N ASP A 139 -16.06 3.80 -4.40
CA ASP A 139 -16.11 3.54 -5.83
C ASP A 139 -14.88 2.70 -6.21
N VAL A 140 -15.12 1.42 -6.48
CA VAL A 140 -14.05 0.46 -6.71
C VAL A 140 -13.34 0.70 -8.05
N GLU A 141 -14.06 1.15 -9.07
CA GLU A 141 -13.47 1.42 -10.39
C GLU A 141 -12.57 2.67 -10.39
N CYS A 142 -13.00 3.71 -9.66
CA CYS A 142 -12.27 4.97 -9.59
C CYS A 142 -11.26 5.03 -8.45
N PHE A 143 -11.11 3.98 -7.65
CA PHE A 143 -10.28 3.97 -6.43
C PHE A 143 -10.57 5.19 -5.53
N ARG A 144 -11.86 5.53 -5.39
CA ARG A 144 -12.30 6.71 -4.67
C ARG A 144 -13.06 6.31 -3.40
N VAL A 145 -12.66 6.93 -2.30
CA VAL A 145 -13.39 6.84 -1.04
C VAL A 145 -13.92 8.22 -0.68
N THR A 146 -15.19 8.28 -0.27
CA THR A 146 -15.81 9.52 0.18
C THR A 146 -16.65 9.28 1.44
N TYR A 147 -16.78 10.31 2.25
CA TYR A 147 -17.77 10.40 3.32
C TYR A 147 -18.55 11.69 3.13
N GLN A 148 -19.89 11.61 2.97
CA GLN A 148 -20.75 12.77 2.69
C GLN A 148 -20.22 13.66 1.55
N ASN A 149 -19.75 13.05 0.45
CA ASN A 149 -19.13 13.68 -0.72
C ASN A 149 -17.73 14.31 -0.48
N GLN A 150 -17.18 14.25 0.71
CA GLN A 150 -15.80 14.65 0.98
C GLN A 150 -14.85 13.50 0.67
N LYS A 151 -13.83 13.75 -0.15
CA LYS A 151 -12.82 12.75 -0.49
C LYS A 151 -11.96 12.37 0.71
N ILE A 152 -11.67 11.08 0.84
CA ILE A 152 -10.71 10.55 1.81
C ILE A 152 -9.54 9.96 1.02
N ASP A 153 -8.32 10.48 1.25
CA ASP A 153 -7.13 10.00 0.57
C ASP A 153 -6.53 8.80 1.31
N LEU A 154 -6.67 7.63 0.71
CA LEU A 154 -6.13 6.38 1.22
C LEU A 154 -4.93 5.93 0.39
N THR A 155 -3.97 5.25 1.04
CA THR A 155 -2.97 4.45 0.32
C THR A 155 -3.68 3.27 -0.35
N GLN A 156 -2.98 2.63 -1.28
CA GLN A 156 -3.57 1.50 -1.98
C GLN A 156 -3.91 0.34 -1.04
N THR A 157 -3.03 0.04 -0.11
CA THR A 157 -3.26 -1.03 0.87
C THR A 157 -4.44 -0.72 1.80
N GLU A 158 -4.56 0.53 2.28
CA GLU A 158 -5.71 0.99 3.08
C GLU A 158 -7.03 0.87 2.30
N PHE A 159 -7.01 1.25 1.01
CA PHE A 159 -8.18 1.13 0.14
C PHE A 159 -8.64 -0.32 0.01
N VAL A 160 -7.71 -1.26 -0.25
CA VAL A 160 -8.04 -2.69 -0.39
C VAL A 160 -8.55 -3.27 0.93
N ILE A 161 -7.98 -2.89 2.06
CA ILE A 161 -8.48 -3.29 3.38
C ILE A 161 -9.92 -2.82 3.56
N LEU A 162 -10.19 -1.52 3.33
CA LEU A 162 -11.53 -0.95 3.49
C LEU A 162 -12.54 -1.65 2.56
N LYS A 163 -12.19 -1.81 1.27
CA LYS A 163 -13.01 -2.54 0.31
C LYS A 163 -13.35 -3.94 0.81
N THR A 164 -12.34 -4.71 1.24
CA THR A 164 -12.53 -6.08 1.74
C THR A 164 -13.50 -6.14 2.91
N LEU A 165 -13.35 -5.23 3.88
CA LEU A 165 -14.25 -5.16 5.03
C LEU A 165 -15.66 -4.72 4.63
N MET A 166 -15.81 -3.79 3.68
CA MET A 166 -17.12 -3.31 3.21
C MET A 166 -17.84 -4.30 2.30
N GLU A 167 -17.14 -5.20 1.61
CA GLU A 167 -17.75 -6.29 0.84
C GLU A 167 -18.51 -7.28 1.74
N GLU A 168 -18.00 -7.51 2.95
CA GLU A 168 -18.57 -8.45 3.92
C GLU A 168 -18.62 -7.81 5.33
N PRO A 169 -19.44 -6.77 5.56
CA PRO A 169 -19.34 -5.91 6.74
C PRO A 169 -19.59 -6.62 8.08
N GLN A 170 -20.32 -7.73 8.07
CA GLN A 170 -20.61 -8.53 9.27
C GLN A 170 -19.54 -9.61 9.55
N VAL A 171 -18.65 -9.87 8.60
CA VAL A 171 -17.61 -10.89 8.73
C VAL A 171 -16.44 -10.35 9.51
N VAL A 172 -15.98 -11.12 10.50
CA VAL A 172 -14.74 -10.83 11.23
C VAL A 172 -13.56 -11.42 10.45
N PHE A 173 -12.68 -10.58 9.97
CA PHE A 173 -11.44 -10.98 9.30
C PHE A 173 -10.31 -11.05 10.29
N SER A 174 -9.68 -12.22 10.44
CA SER A 174 -8.42 -12.33 11.19
C SER A 174 -7.29 -11.58 10.45
N ARG A 175 -6.22 -11.21 11.17
CA ARG A 175 -5.04 -10.59 10.57
C ARG A 175 -4.48 -11.42 9.43
N ASP A 176 -4.34 -12.73 9.63
CA ASP A 176 -3.89 -13.69 8.62
C ASP A 176 -4.80 -13.71 7.38
N LYS A 177 -6.13 -13.72 7.55
CA LYS A 177 -7.07 -13.66 6.42
C LYS A 177 -6.96 -12.36 5.63
N LEU A 178 -6.85 -11.19 6.32
CA LEU A 178 -6.64 -9.92 5.65
C LEU A 178 -5.29 -9.92 4.92
N TYR A 179 -4.25 -10.40 5.57
CA TYR A 179 -2.93 -10.48 5.00
C TYR A 179 -2.93 -11.28 3.70
N ARG A 180 -3.44 -12.52 3.71
CA ARG A 180 -3.53 -13.37 2.52
C ARG A 180 -4.41 -12.77 1.42
N ARG A 181 -5.51 -12.10 1.78
CA ARG A 181 -6.38 -11.44 0.80
C ARG A 181 -5.69 -10.28 0.08
N ILE A 182 -4.77 -9.60 0.76
CA ILE A 182 -4.07 -8.42 0.26
C ILE A 182 -2.77 -8.78 -0.45
N TRP A 183 -1.95 -9.67 0.14
CA TRP A 183 -0.60 -9.96 -0.37
C TRP A 183 -0.44 -11.29 -1.11
N ASP A 184 -1.43 -12.20 -1.06
CA ASP A 184 -1.44 -13.54 -1.66
C ASP A 184 -0.96 -14.68 -0.74
N GLU A 185 -1.46 -15.93 -1.03
CA GLU A 185 -1.29 -17.11 -0.16
C GLU A 185 0.16 -17.62 -0.02
N ASP A 186 1.02 -17.36 -1.01
CA ASP A 186 2.41 -17.82 -1.04
C ASP A 186 3.39 -16.95 -0.22
N TYR A 187 2.87 -15.94 0.49
CA TYR A 187 3.70 -14.95 1.14
C TYR A 187 3.79 -15.16 2.65
N VAL A 188 5.03 -15.33 3.16
CA VAL A 188 5.35 -15.38 4.59
C VAL A 188 5.83 -13.99 5.01
N GLY A 189 4.92 -13.12 5.44
CA GLY A 189 5.23 -11.77 5.89
C GLY A 189 4.86 -11.50 7.34
N ASP A 190 5.15 -10.29 7.80
CA ASP A 190 4.90 -9.85 9.17
C ASP A 190 3.44 -9.41 9.35
N ASP A 191 2.67 -10.13 10.19
CA ASP A 191 1.27 -9.80 10.54
C ASP A 191 1.08 -8.39 11.15
N ASN A 192 2.15 -7.75 11.58
CA ASN A 192 2.12 -6.41 12.14
C ASN A 192 1.75 -5.34 11.10
N ALA A 193 2.06 -5.55 9.82
CA ALA A 193 1.70 -4.62 8.74
C ALA A 193 0.18 -4.34 8.71
N ILE A 194 -0.65 -5.37 8.86
CA ILE A 194 -2.11 -5.22 8.92
C ILE A 194 -2.52 -4.29 10.06
N THR A 195 -1.92 -4.43 11.24
CA THR A 195 -2.25 -3.62 12.41
C THR A 195 -1.95 -2.14 12.17
N VAL A 196 -0.82 -1.84 11.54
CA VAL A 196 -0.42 -0.46 11.20
C VAL A 196 -1.38 0.14 10.16
N HIS A 197 -1.64 -0.56 9.07
CA HIS A 197 -2.57 -0.08 8.04
C HIS A 197 -4.00 0.12 8.57
N ILE A 198 -4.50 -0.77 9.43
CA ILE A 198 -5.81 -0.61 10.10
C ILE A 198 -5.81 0.63 11.01
N SER A 199 -4.72 0.89 11.74
CA SER A 199 -4.59 2.07 12.60
C SER A 199 -4.71 3.36 11.80
N HIS A 200 -3.97 3.46 10.69
CA HIS A 200 -3.99 4.63 9.80
C HIS A 200 -5.33 4.79 9.10
N LEU A 201 -5.88 3.70 8.58
CA LEU A 201 -7.20 3.72 7.97
C LEU A 201 -8.25 4.25 8.95
N ARG A 202 -8.25 3.76 10.19
CA ARG A 202 -9.14 4.28 11.25
C ARG A 202 -8.95 5.77 11.49
N GLN A 203 -7.72 6.22 11.60
CA GLN A 203 -7.41 7.63 11.82
C GLN A 203 -7.99 8.50 10.69
N LYS A 204 -7.77 8.13 9.42
CA LYS A 204 -8.27 8.87 8.25
C LYS A 204 -9.81 8.86 8.19
N LEU A 205 -10.42 7.70 8.45
CA LEU A 205 -11.89 7.59 8.49
C LEU A 205 -12.49 8.43 9.61
N ARG A 206 -11.89 8.41 10.80
CA ARG A 206 -12.33 9.21 11.96
C ARG A 206 -12.16 10.70 11.70
N GLN A 207 -11.06 11.14 11.08
CA GLN A 207 -10.86 12.54 10.71
C GLN A 207 -11.94 13.07 9.76
N ALA A 208 -12.39 12.23 8.81
CA ALA A 208 -13.39 12.61 7.84
C ALA A 208 -14.83 12.53 8.37
N SER A 209 -15.14 11.57 9.26
CA SER A 209 -16.52 11.25 9.67
C SER A 209 -16.83 11.58 11.13
N GLY A 210 -15.82 11.73 11.97
CA GLY A 210 -15.99 11.79 13.43
C GLY A 210 -16.37 10.46 14.09
N GLN A 211 -16.43 9.35 13.33
CA GLN A 211 -16.95 8.06 13.79
C GLN A 211 -15.95 6.91 13.63
N GLU A 212 -16.13 5.85 14.40
CA GLU A 212 -15.38 4.59 14.26
C GLU A 212 -16.11 3.67 13.27
N HIS A 213 -15.51 3.45 12.12
CA HIS A 213 -16.05 2.58 11.07
C HIS A 213 -15.51 1.15 11.10
N ILE A 214 -14.43 0.91 11.82
CA ILE A 214 -13.80 -0.42 11.92
C ILE A 214 -13.66 -0.78 13.40
N GLU A 215 -14.25 -1.89 13.81
CA GLU A 215 -14.11 -2.39 15.18
C GLU A 215 -13.09 -3.52 15.28
N THR A 216 -12.46 -3.63 16.45
CA THR A 216 -11.62 -4.78 16.81
C THR A 216 -12.48 -5.80 17.55
N VAL A 217 -12.53 -7.01 17.02
CA VAL A 217 -13.08 -8.16 17.76
C VAL A 217 -11.91 -8.85 18.46
N TRP A 218 -11.80 -8.60 19.76
CA TRP A 218 -10.66 -9.01 20.57
C TRP A 218 -10.33 -10.50 20.43
N GLY A 219 -9.08 -10.81 20.19
CA GLY A 219 -8.59 -12.18 19.99
C GLY A 219 -8.94 -12.80 18.62
N ILE A 220 -9.73 -12.11 17.75
CA ILE A 220 -10.19 -12.66 16.48
C ILE A 220 -9.69 -11.81 15.29
N GLY A 221 -9.99 -10.50 15.27
CA GLY A 221 -9.60 -9.65 14.13
C GLY A 221 -10.41 -8.35 14.02
N TYR A 222 -10.77 -8.00 12.79
CA TYR A 222 -11.39 -6.73 12.44
C TYR A 222 -12.64 -6.94 11.58
N ARG A 223 -13.63 -6.05 11.71
CA ARG A 223 -14.81 -5.95 10.85
C ARG A 223 -15.29 -4.51 10.73
N MET A 224 -16.26 -4.25 9.87
CA MET A 224 -16.97 -2.97 9.89
C MET A 224 -17.79 -2.84 11.19
N SER A 225 -17.86 -1.62 11.74
CA SER A 225 -18.67 -1.35 12.94
C SER A 225 -20.16 -1.36 12.62
N ASP A 226 -20.99 -1.87 13.52
CA ASP A 226 -22.45 -1.78 13.42
C ASP A 226 -22.95 -0.45 13.96
N ALA A 227 -23.81 0.27 13.21
CA ALA A 227 -24.46 1.51 13.65
C ALA A 227 -25.39 1.32 14.87
N SER A 228 -25.73 0.09 15.21
CA SER A 228 -26.72 -0.26 16.24
C SER A 228 -26.15 -0.43 17.65
N ARG A 229 -24.87 -0.12 17.88
CA ARG A 229 -24.18 -0.31 19.17
C ARG A 229 -23.66 0.97 19.83
N LEU A 230 -24.12 2.14 19.39
CA LEU A 230 -23.89 3.44 20.06
C LEU A 230 -25.11 3.86 20.89
#